data_ed3a749785751bd2ed42814145c66c94
#
_entry.id   ed3a749785751bd2ed42814145c66c94
#
_cell.length_a   1.000
_cell.length_b   1.000
_cell.length_c   1.000
_cell.angle_alpha   90.00
_cell.angle_beta   90.00
_cell.angle_gamma   90.00
#
_symmetry.space_group_name_H-M   'P 1'
#
loop_
_entity.id
_entity.type
_entity.pdbx_description
1 polymer ?
#
loop_
_entity_poly.entity_id
_entity_poly.type
_entity_poly.pdbx_seq_one_letter_code
_entity_poly.pdbx_strand_id
1 'polypeptide(L)'
;MHAFRKWMTVAAVGALAAAAPVIARAQDETSQPSGPPVVTTDRVTEPDENDPFEGSNRFFFDVNQALDEVLLRPVAEVYRAVLPDFAQDGVRNFLNNLNSPVIFANDLLQGEGDRAGTTLLRFGLNTTIGVGGLFDVATDMGHPYHDEDFGQTLAVWGVNDGPYFYFLILGPSSARDFTGFVVDRGLDPLTYVGWGDDYEWVPLTRAVVNVIDLRARNIETLDEIERTSVDYYASIRSLYRQSRADAIRNGQPSPDLPDFESGGGVTT
;
A
#
# COMPACT_ATOMS: atom_id res chain seq x y z
N MET A 1 -14.98 -32.25 3.09
CA MET A 1 -13.63 -32.51 2.49
C MET A 1 -13.33 -31.59 1.30
N HIS A 2 -14.29 -31.07 0.56
CA HIS A 2 -14.05 -30.14 -0.56
C HIS A 2 -13.59 -28.73 -0.14
N ALA A 3 -14.07 -28.19 0.99
CA ALA A 3 -13.68 -26.88 1.50
C ALA A 3 -12.18 -26.78 1.86
N PHE A 4 -11.60 -27.84 2.42
CA PHE A 4 -10.18 -27.88 2.81
C PHE A 4 -9.22 -27.90 1.61
N ARG A 5 -9.67 -28.42 0.47
CA ARG A 5 -8.87 -28.47 -0.78
C ARG A 5 -8.82 -27.12 -1.49
N LYS A 6 -9.87 -26.28 -1.35
CA LYS A 6 -9.92 -24.91 -1.90
C LYS A 6 -9.01 -23.95 -1.12
N TRP A 7 -8.84 -24.15 0.19
CA TRP A 7 -7.89 -23.39 1.01
C TRP A 7 -6.44 -23.59 0.57
N MET A 8 -6.08 -24.77 0.12
CA MET A 8 -4.71 -25.07 -0.34
C MET A 8 -4.35 -24.40 -1.68
N THR A 9 -5.30 -24.09 -2.53
CA THR A 9 -5.03 -23.44 -3.83
C THR A 9 -4.84 -21.93 -3.71
N VAL A 10 -5.46 -21.27 -2.74
CA VAL A 10 -5.24 -19.85 -2.44
C VAL A 10 -4.01 -19.65 -1.55
N ALA A 11 -3.71 -20.62 -0.67
CA ALA A 11 -2.53 -20.59 0.20
C ALA A 11 -1.23 -21.05 -0.51
N ALA A 12 -1.31 -21.78 -1.62
CA ALA A 12 -0.14 -22.32 -2.31
C ALA A 12 0.66 -21.26 -3.10
N VAL A 13 0.13 -20.06 -3.30
CA VAL A 13 0.87 -18.92 -3.87
C VAL A 13 1.62 -18.12 -2.79
N GLY A 14 1.24 -18.29 -1.50
CA GLY A 14 1.85 -17.57 -0.37
C GLY A 14 2.84 -18.37 0.50
N ALA A 15 3.02 -19.67 0.30
CA ALA A 15 3.67 -20.55 1.29
C ALA A 15 5.11 -20.98 0.97
N LEU A 16 5.81 -20.37 0.01
CA LEU A 16 7.18 -20.78 -0.34
C LEU A 16 8.28 -19.85 0.21
N ALA A 17 8.01 -18.97 1.16
CA ALA A 17 8.99 -18.00 1.67
C ALA A 17 9.18 -18.01 3.20
N ALA A 18 8.85 -19.06 3.92
CA ALA A 18 9.01 -19.09 5.38
C ALA A 18 9.81 -20.31 5.86
N ALA A 19 11.13 -20.37 5.60
CA ALA A 19 12.05 -21.16 6.40
C ALA A 19 13.52 -20.80 6.13
N ALA A 20 14.09 -19.87 6.91
CA ALA A 20 15.52 -19.85 7.18
C ALA A 20 15.77 -19.36 8.61
N PRO A 21 16.62 -20.04 9.40
CA PRO A 21 16.81 -19.70 10.80
C PRO A 21 17.72 -18.48 10.97
N VAL A 22 17.28 -17.58 11.85
CA VAL A 22 18.08 -16.45 12.35
C VAL A 22 19.17 -17.00 13.24
N ILE A 23 20.43 -16.90 12.81
CA ILE A 23 21.60 -17.06 13.67
C ILE A 23 22.03 -15.65 14.10
N ALA A 24 21.74 -15.33 15.37
CA ALA A 24 22.28 -14.16 16.03
C ALA A 24 23.79 -14.30 16.20
N ARG A 25 24.54 -13.28 15.80
CA ARG A 25 25.95 -13.13 16.17
C ARG A 25 26.20 -11.69 16.61
N ALA A 26 26.36 -11.54 17.92
CA ALA A 26 26.90 -10.34 18.54
C ALA A 26 28.39 -10.26 18.24
N GLN A 27 28.90 -9.11 17.82
CA GLN A 27 30.29 -8.69 17.93
C GLN A 27 30.39 -7.17 18.05
N ASP A 28 30.68 -6.74 19.20
CA ASP A 28 31.88 -6.12 19.79
C ASP A 28 32.30 -4.78 19.19
N GLU A 29 32.15 -3.75 20.05
CA GLU A 29 32.68 -2.40 19.88
C GLU A 29 34.20 -2.40 19.99
N THR A 30 34.89 -1.73 19.06
CA THR A 30 36.10 -0.94 19.41
C THR A 30 36.50 0.03 18.29
N SER A 31 36.63 1.31 18.67
CA SER A 31 37.63 2.29 18.27
C SER A 31 37.49 3.02 16.92
N GLN A 32 37.03 4.27 16.99
CA GLN A 32 37.32 5.31 15.99
C GLN A 32 38.79 5.70 15.95
N PRO A 33 39.31 6.11 14.78
CA PRO A 33 40.25 7.23 14.68
C PRO A 33 39.68 8.34 13.79
N SER A 34 39.76 9.53 14.34
CA SER A 34 39.43 10.82 13.72
C SER A 34 40.42 11.17 12.60
N GLY A 35 39.91 11.24 11.35
CA GLY A 35 40.59 11.86 10.21
C GLY A 35 39.54 12.57 9.34
N PRO A 36 39.94 13.64 8.59
CA PRO A 36 39.01 14.38 7.74
C PRO A 36 38.40 13.48 6.64
N PRO A 37 37.16 13.75 6.20
CA PRO A 37 36.45 12.87 5.26
C PRO A 37 37.17 12.87 3.90
N VAL A 38 37.77 11.73 3.57
CA VAL A 38 38.18 11.45 2.20
C VAL A 38 36.93 11.07 1.42
N VAL A 39 36.52 11.91 0.46
CA VAL A 39 35.48 11.58 -0.51
C VAL A 39 36.05 10.52 -1.45
N THR A 40 35.90 9.26 -1.08
CA THR A 40 36.17 8.15 -1.97
C THR A 40 34.93 7.91 -2.85
N THR A 41 35.10 8.13 -4.15
CA THR A 41 34.12 7.95 -5.24
C THR A 41 33.83 6.47 -5.57
N ASP A 42 34.10 5.55 -4.66
CA ASP A 42 33.74 4.13 -4.77
C ASP A 42 32.74 3.77 -3.69
N ARG A 43 31.54 4.37 -3.74
CA ARG A 43 30.40 3.74 -3.11
C ARG A 43 29.92 2.62 -4.03
N VAL A 44 30.60 1.48 -4.01
CA VAL A 44 29.94 0.21 -4.23
C VAL A 44 28.76 0.23 -3.27
N THR A 45 27.56 0.29 -3.79
CA THR A 45 26.31 0.32 -3.05
C THR A 45 26.33 -0.83 -2.05
N GLU A 46 26.62 -0.54 -0.77
CA GLU A 46 26.33 -1.51 0.28
C GLU A 46 24.83 -1.84 0.19
N PRO A 47 24.45 -3.13 0.25
CA PRO A 47 23.04 -3.48 0.23
C PRO A 47 22.34 -2.66 1.33
N ASP A 48 21.30 -1.92 0.97
CA ASP A 48 20.48 -1.20 1.93
C ASP A 48 20.02 -2.22 2.99
N GLU A 49 20.38 -2.01 4.27
CA GLU A 49 20.08 -2.94 5.37
C GLU A 49 18.63 -3.42 5.38
N ASN A 50 17.73 -2.64 4.75
CA ASN A 50 16.31 -2.91 4.69
C ASN A 50 15.83 -3.52 3.36
N ASP A 51 16.74 -3.81 2.42
CA ASP A 51 16.44 -4.53 1.17
C ASP A 51 17.42 -5.70 0.95
N PRO A 52 17.40 -6.70 1.84
CA PRO A 52 18.33 -7.83 1.76
C PRO A 52 18.12 -8.70 0.49
N PHE A 53 17.00 -8.52 -0.21
CA PHE A 53 16.62 -9.26 -1.41
C PHE A 53 16.66 -8.40 -2.68
N GLU A 54 17.43 -7.31 -2.70
CA GLU A 54 17.46 -6.33 -3.80
C GLU A 54 17.57 -6.98 -5.19
N GLY A 55 18.45 -7.96 -5.36
CA GLY A 55 18.60 -8.65 -6.65
C GLY A 55 17.31 -9.33 -7.13
N SER A 56 16.60 -10.01 -6.25
CA SER A 56 15.31 -10.63 -6.55
C SER A 56 14.21 -9.59 -6.73
N ASN A 57 14.21 -8.56 -5.90
CA ASN A 57 13.23 -7.47 -5.95
C ASN A 57 13.34 -6.69 -7.27
N ARG A 58 14.56 -6.40 -7.75
CA ARG A 58 14.80 -5.78 -9.06
C ARG A 58 14.33 -6.67 -10.21
N PHE A 59 14.58 -7.97 -10.14
CA PHE A 59 14.08 -8.90 -11.15
C PHE A 59 12.55 -8.88 -11.24
N PHE A 60 11.85 -8.96 -10.10
CA PHE A 60 10.37 -8.87 -10.10
C PHE A 60 9.86 -7.49 -10.51
N PHE A 61 10.58 -6.43 -10.16
CA PHE A 61 10.28 -5.08 -10.64
C PHE A 61 10.36 -5.00 -12.16
N ASP A 62 11.44 -5.48 -12.79
CA ASP A 62 11.62 -5.45 -14.24
C ASP A 62 10.53 -6.28 -14.96
N VAL A 63 10.16 -7.44 -14.41
CA VAL A 63 9.05 -8.25 -14.94
C VAL A 63 7.72 -7.50 -14.82
N ASN A 64 7.46 -6.81 -13.68
CA ASN A 64 6.26 -6.00 -13.53
C ASN A 64 6.23 -4.82 -14.51
N GLN A 65 7.35 -4.16 -14.74
CA GLN A 65 7.44 -3.08 -15.73
C GLN A 65 7.09 -3.59 -17.14
N ALA A 66 7.64 -4.73 -17.54
CA ALA A 66 7.30 -5.33 -18.82
C ALA A 66 5.81 -5.70 -18.93
N LEU A 67 5.20 -6.21 -17.85
CA LEU A 67 3.76 -6.47 -17.80
C LEU A 67 2.93 -5.19 -17.82
N ASP A 68 3.39 -4.15 -17.13
CA ASP A 68 2.73 -2.85 -17.16
C ASP A 68 2.71 -2.26 -18.57
N GLU A 69 3.85 -2.18 -19.23
CA GLU A 69 3.97 -1.63 -20.59
C GLU A 69 3.15 -2.38 -21.63
N VAL A 70 3.13 -3.72 -21.56
CA VAL A 70 2.47 -4.56 -22.57
C VAL A 70 0.98 -4.73 -22.33
N LEU A 71 0.56 -4.73 -21.06
CA LEU A 71 -0.81 -5.09 -20.69
C LEU A 71 -1.51 -4.03 -19.87
N LEU A 72 -0.98 -3.65 -18.71
CA LEU A 72 -1.72 -2.86 -17.74
C LEU A 72 -1.89 -1.41 -18.21
N ARG A 73 -0.81 -0.79 -18.69
CA ARG A 73 -0.82 0.59 -19.21
C ARG A 73 -1.79 0.76 -20.40
N PRO A 74 -1.74 -0.06 -21.48
CA PRO A 74 -2.72 0.04 -22.57
C PRO A 74 -4.17 -0.11 -22.10
N VAL A 75 -4.44 -1.03 -21.17
CA VAL A 75 -5.77 -1.21 -20.59
C VAL A 75 -6.20 0.02 -19.79
N ALA A 76 -5.32 0.60 -19.00
CA ALA A 76 -5.58 1.81 -18.25
C ALA A 76 -5.82 3.04 -19.14
N GLU A 77 -5.09 3.16 -20.26
CA GLU A 77 -5.30 4.21 -21.26
C GLU A 77 -6.67 4.06 -21.94
N VAL A 78 -7.06 2.84 -22.31
CA VAL A 78 -8.41 2.55 -22.87
C VAL A 78 -9.49 2.87 -21.83
N TYR A 79 -9.29 2.48 -20.56
CA TYR A 79 -10.20 2.81 -19.46
C TYR A 79 -10.43 4.32 -19.36
N ARG A 80 -9.38 5.14 -19.40
CA ARG A 80 -9.47 6.61 -19.39
C ARG A 80 -10.10 7.20 -20.65
N ALA A 81 -9.84 6.60 -21.80
CA ALA A 81 -10.40 7.08 -23.06
C ALA A 81 -11.89 6.80 -23.20
N VAL A 82 -12.38 5.71 -22.61
CA VAL A 82 -13.78 5.26 -22.72
C VAL A 82 -14.65 5.85 -21.61
N LEU A 83 -14.12 5.93 -20.36
CA LEU A 83 -14.87 6.42 -19.21
C LEU A 83 -14.59 7.91 -18.97
N PRO A 84 -15.62 8.77 -18.96
CA PRO A 84 -15.47 10.16 -18.54
C PRO A 84 -15.10 10.24 -17.05
N ASP A 85 -14.47 11.34 -16.61
CA ASP A 85 -13.90 11.53 -15.27
C ASP A 85 -14.92 11.22 -14.17
N PHE A 86 -16.18 11.69 -14.30
CA PHE A 86 -17.20 11.41 -13.29
C PHE A 86 -17.51 9.91 -13.14
N ALA A 87 -17.36 9.12 -14.20
CA ALA A 87 -17.58 7.68 -14.13
C ALA A 87 -16.38 6.95 -13.53
N GLN A 88 -15.15 7.42 -13.79
CA GLN A 88 -13.92 6.94 -13.12
C GLN A 88 -14.00 7.25 -11.62
N ASP A 89 -14.44 8.47 -11.25
CA ASP A 89 -14.68 8.84 -9.84
C ASP A 89 -15.73 7.94 -9.19
N GLY A 90 -16.81 7.64 -9.90
CA GLY A 90 -17.84 6.72 -9.43
C GLY A 90 -17.32 5.31 -9.18
N VAL A 91 -16.47 4.77 -10.06
CA VAL A 91 -15.82 3.47 -9.88
C VAL A 91 -14.94 3.48 -8.63
N ARG A 92 -14.10 4.51 -8.47
CA ARG A 92 -13.23 4.67 -7.30
C ARG A 92 -14.03 4.75 -6.01
N ASN A 93 -15.06 5.61 -5.97
CA ASN A 93 -15.90 5.78 -4.79
C ASN A 93 -16.61 4.48 -4.40
N PHE A 94 -17.10 3.74 -5.40
CA PHE A 94 -17.70 2.43 -5.18
C PHE A 94 -16.70 1.42 -4.60
N LEU A 95 -15.47 1.35 -5.14
CA LEU A 95 -14.41 0.47 -4.62
C LEU A 95 -14.01 0.84 -3.18
N ASN A 96 -13.88 2.14 -2.89
CA ASN A 96 -13.60 2.65 -1.55
C ASN A 96 -14.74 2.31 -0.57
N ASN A 97 -15.99 2.44 -1.01
CA ASN A 97 -17.16 2.08 -0.20
C ASN A 97 -17.19 0.58 0.11
N LEU A 98 -16.81 -0.28 -0.84
CA LEU A 98 -16.66 -1.72 -0.62
C LEU A 98 -15.52 -2.06 0.35
N ASN A 99 -14.51 -1.19 0.49
CA ASN A 99 -13.39 -1.38 1.42
C ASN A 99 -13.73 -0.91 2.85
N SER A 100 -14.80 -0.14 3.04
CA SER A 100 -15.17 0.42 4.34
C SER A 100 -15.24 -0.58 5.48
N PRO A 101 -15.71 -1.83 5.32
CA PRO A 101 -15.69 -2.80 6.43
C PRO A 101 -14.27 -3.16 6.91
N VAL A 102 -13.30 -3.22 6.01
CA VAL A 102 -11.89 -3.49 6.33
C VAL A 102 -11.29 -2.28 7.05
N ILE A 103 -11.51 -1.07 6.52
CA ILE A 103 -11.07 0.19 7.14
C ILE A 103 -11.66 0.31 8.56
N PHE A 104 -12.96 0.11 8.70
CA PHE A 104 -13.65 0.16 10.00
C PHE A 104 -13.06 -0.81 11.03
N ALA A 105 -12.76 -2.04 10.60
CA ALA A 105 -12.14 -3.03 11.48
C ALA A 105 -10.75 -2.58 11.93
N ASN A 106 -9.95 -2.02 11.03
CA ASN A 106 -8.60 -1.53 11.34
C ASN A 106 -8.63 -0.27 12.22
N ASP A 107 -9.52 0.68 11.97
CA ASP A 107 -9.75 1.84 12.85
C ASP A 107 -10.01 1.38 14.31
N LEU A 108 -10.89 0.38 14.48
CA LEU A 108 -11.19 -0.17 15.81
C LEU A 108 -10.00 -0.88 16.44
N LEU A 109 -9.24 -1.66 15.66
CA LEU A 109 -8.06 -2.40 16.12
C LEU A 109 -6.91 -1.46 16.50
N GLN A 110 -6.85 -0.28 15.91
CA GLN A 110 -5.91 0.79 16.26
C GLN A 110 -6.39 1.64 17.45
N GLY A 111 -7.66 1.50 17.87
CA GLY A 111 -8.25 2.28 18.96
C GLY A 111 -8.73 3.67 18.52
N GLU A 112 -8.83 3.92 17.22
CA GLU A 112 -9.22 5.19 16.60
C GLU A 112 -10.76 5.29 16.46
N GLY A 113 -11.45 5.44 17.59
CA GLY A 113 -12.92 5.43 17.65
C GLY A 113 -13.58 6.50 16.80
N ASP A 114 -13.00 7.71 16.71
CA ASP A 114 -13.54 8.82 15.90
C ASP A 114 -13.41 8.53 14.41
N ARG A 115 -12.31 7.90 13.99
CA ARG A 115 -12.08 7.46 12.61
C ARG A 115 -13.05 6.33 12.26
N ALA A 116 -13.20 5.33 13.14
CA ALA A 116 -14.18 4.26 12.98
C ALA A 116 -15.61 4.79 12.83
N GLY A 117 -15.98 5.80 13.65
CA GLY A 117 -17.26 6.51 13.53
C GLY A 117 -17.42 7.19 12.17
N THR A 118 -16.37 7.85 11.68
CA THR A 118 -16.35 8.48 10.36
C THR A 118 -16.49 7.44 9.26
N THR A 119 -15.76 6.33 9.30
CA THR A 119 -15.86 5.23 8.34
C THR A 119 -17.27 4.66 8.27
N LEU A 120 -17.89 4.40 9.43
CA LEU A 120 -19.26 3.88 9.50
C LEU A 120 -20.29 4.86 8.93
N LEU A 121 -20.16 6.16 9.26
CA LEU A 121 -21.00 7.23 8.73
C LEU A 121 -20.87 7.32 7.21
N ARG A 122 -19.65 7.33 6.69
CA ARG A 122 -19.35 7.34 5.24
C ARG A 122 -19.99 6.15 4.54
N PHE A 123 -19.79 4.93 5.07
CA PHE A 123 -20.40 3.73 4.52
C PHE A 123 -21.92 3.84 4.47
N GLY A 124 -22.57 4.32 5.53
CA GLY A 124 -24.00 4.51 5.58
C GLY A 124 -24.51 5.56 4.57
N LEU A 125 -23.90 6.74 4.52
CA LEU A 125 -24.28 7.82 3.61
C LEU A 125 -24.03 7.45 2.15
N ASN A 126 -22.85 6.96 1.83
CA ASN A 126 -22.48 6.65 0.46
C ASN A 126 -23.25 5.44 -0.08
N THR A 127 -23.55 4.43 0.78
CA THR A 127 -24.37 3.29 0.36
C THR A 127 -25.82 3.67 0.11
N THR A 128 -26.42 4.56 0.92
CA THR A 128 -27.85 4.92 0.82
C THR A 128 -28.07 6.09 -0.12
N ILE A 129 -27.53 7.26 0.20
CA ILE A 129 -27.72 8.50 -0.57
C ILE A 129 -26.79 8.50 -1.80
N GLY A 130 -25.57 7.98 -1.66
CA GLY A 130 -24.56 7.90 -2.71
C GLY A 130 -24.77 6.75 -3.71
N VAL A 131 -25.94 6.14 -3.73
CA VAL A 131 -26.34 5.08 -4.71
C VAL A 131 -25.34 3.91 -4.70
N GLY A 132 -25.21 3.26 -3.53
CA GLY A 132 -24.30 2.12 -3.37
C GLY A 132 -22.82 2.49 -3.32
N GLY A 133 -22.49 3.77 -3.11
CA GLY A 133 -21.12 4.27 -3.05
C GLY A 133 -20.58 4.87 -4.34
N LEU A 134 -21.40 5.01 -5.39
CA LEU A 134 -20.98 5.67 -6.63
C LEU A 134 -20.71 7.17 -6.43
N PHE A 135 -21.43 7.81 -5.51
CA PHE A 135 -21.24 9.22 -5.14
C PHE A 135 -20.70 9.32 -3.71
N ASP A 136 -19.64 10.12 -3.53
CA ASP A 136 -19.04 10.35 -2.21
C ASP A 136 -19.71 11.52 -1.48
N VAL A 137 -20.96 11.31 -1.10
CA VAL A 137 -21.78 12.30 -0.39
C VAL A 137 -21.18 12.64 0.99
N ALA A 138 -20.52 11.68 1.61
CA ALA A 138 -19.92 11.88 2.93
C ALA A 138 -18.78 12.92 2.90
N THR A 139 -17.95 12.94 1.85
CA THR A 139 -16.91 13.97 1.68
C THR A 139 -17.53 15.37 1.51
N ASP A 140 -18.61 15.50 0.74
CA ASP A 140 -19.33 16.77 0.58
C ASP A 140 -19.95 17.25 1.90
N MET A 141 -20.24 16.35 2.83
CA MET A 141 -20.73 16.65 4.18
C MET A 141 -19.62 16.90 5.22
N GLY A 142 -18.36 16.96 4.80
CA GLY A 142 -17.22 17.26 5.68
C GLY A 142 -16.57 16.04 6.34
N HIS A 143 -16.86 14.84 5.84
CA HIS A 143 -16.27 13.58 6.30
C HIS A 143 -15.34 12.99 5.22
N PRO A 144 -14.07 13.44 5.11
CA PRO A 144 -13.15 12.99 4.06
C PRO A 144 -12.83 11.49 4.18
N TYR A 145 -12.49 10.89 3.04
CA TYR A 145 -12.01 9.52 2.99
C TYR A 145 -10.64 9.39 3.67
N HIS A 146 -10.44 8.30 4.36
CA HIS A 146 -9.14 7.83 4.81
C HIS A 146 -9.02 6.33 4.51
N ASP A 147 -7.80 5.85 4.39
CA ASP A 147 -7.51 4.45 4.13
C ASP A 147 -6.78 3.84 5.32
N GLU A 148 -7.21 2.63 5.71
CA GLU A 148 -6.60 1.86 6.77
C GLU A 148 -6.50 0.39 6.38
N ASP A 149 -5.39 -0.21 6.76
CA ASP A 149 -5.11 -1.63 6.56
C ASP A 149 -4.46 -2.27 7.80
N PHE A 150 -4.42 -3.59 7.82
CA PHE A 150 -3.87 -4.32 8.96
C PHE A 150 -2.34 -4.18 9.07
N GLY A 151 -1.62 -3.82 8.01
CA GLY A 151 -0.20 -3.48 8.06
C GLY A 151 0.04 -2.19 8.86
N GLN A 152 -0.85 -1.18 8.72
CA GLN A 152 -0.85 0.03 9.55
C GLN A 152 -1.20 -0.33 11.00
N THR A 153 -2.21 -1.18 11.23
CA THR A 153 -2.58 -1.68 12.55
C THR A 153 -1.39 -2.36 13.24
N LEU A 154 -0.67 -3.23 12.55
CA LEU A 154 0.54 -3.86 13.08
C LEU A 154 1.62 -2.83 13.43
N ALA A 155 1.79 -1.78 12.62
CA ALA A 155 2.73 -0.70 12.89
C ALA A 155 2.36 0.08 14.17
N VAL A 156 1.09 0.42 14.34
CA VAL A 156 0.57 1.06 15.58
C VAL A 156 0.81 0.17 16.80
N TRP A 157 0.72 -1.15 16.64
CA TRP A 157 1.05 -2.12 17.70
C TRP A 157 2.56 -2.29 17.93
N GLY A 158 3.41 -1.57 17.19
CA GLY A 158 4.87 -1.59 17.36
C GLY A 158 5.59 -2.68 16.59
N VAL A 159 4.94 -3.32 15.61
CA VAL A 159 5.59 -4.28 14.73
C VAL A 159 6.38 -3.53 13.64
N ASN A 160 7.70 -3.79 13.58
CA ASN A 160 8.56 -3.23 12.55
C ASN A 160 8.15 -3.75 11.15
N ASP A 161 8.48 -2.98 10.10
CA ASP A 161 8.18 -3.32 8.71
C ASP A 161 8.90 -4.60 8.23
N GLY A 162 10.07 -4.92 8.80
CA GLY A 162 10.89 -6.05 8.39
C GLY A 162 11.50 -5.85 6.99
N PRO A 163 11.97 -6.90 6.33
CA PRO A 163 12.57 -6.80 5.01
C PRO A 163 11.58 -6.32 3.96
N TYR A 164 12.11 -5.55 3.01
CA TYR A 164 11.38 -5.10 1.84
C TYR A 164 11.27 -6.23 0.81
N PHE A 165 10.12 -6.33 0.15
CA PHE A 165 9.82 -7.25 -0.94
C PHE A 165 9.17 -6.51 -2.10
N TYR A 166 9.49 -6.94 -3.31
CA TYR A 166 8.76 -6.54 -4.50
C TYR A 166 8.07 -7.78 -5.09
N PHE A 167 6.73 -7.80 -5.02
CA PHE A 167 5.95 -8.92 -5.51
C PHE A 167 5.50 -8.72 -6.95
N LEU A 168 5.48 -9.82 -7.69
CA LEU A 168 4.86 -9.83 -9.02
C LEU A 168 3.38 -9.46 -8.88
N ILE A 169 2.92 -8.49 -9.65
CA ILE A 169 1.55 -7.93 -9.69
C ILE A 169 1.19 -7.08 -8.46
N LEU A 170 1.55 -7.48 -7.24
CA LEU A 170 1.23 -6.71 -6.02
C LEU A 170 2.14 -5.48 -5.84
N GLY A 171 3.32 -5.48 -6.46
CA GLY A 171 4.27 -4.38 -6.34
C GLY A 171 5.05 -4.35 -5.03
N PRO A 172 5.46 -3.14 -4.57
CA PRO A 172 6.28 -2.96 -3.38
C PRO A 172 5.50 -3.30 -2.10
N SER A 173 6.17 -3.95 -1.17
CA SER A 173 5.62 -4.33 0.13
C SER A 173 6.73 -4.52 1.17
N SER A 174 6.33 -4.74 2.42
CA SER A 174 7.21 -5.21 3.50
C SER A 174 6.64 -6.51 4.09
N ALA A 175 7.43 -7.21 4.92
CA ALA A 175 6.94 -8.42 5.58
C ALA A 175 5.69 -8.13 6.45
N ARG A 176 5.68 -6.98 7.15
CA ARG A 176 4.54 -6.51 7.93
C ARG A 176 3.33 -6.24 7.04
N ASP A 177 3.51 -5.45 5.98
CA ASP A 177 2.41 -5.00 5.14
C ASP A 177 1.84 -6.15 4.30
N PHE A 178 2.67 -7.10 3.87
CA PHE A 178 2.20 -8.33 3.24
C PHE A 178 1.37 -9.19 4.21
N THR A 179 1.81 -9.28 5.48
CA THR A 179 1.01 -9.96 6.52
C THR A 179 -0.33 -9.25 6.71
N GLY A 180 -0.31 -7.91 6.75
CA GLY A 180 -1.50 -7.08 6.78
C GLY A 180 -2.46 -7.37 5.63
N PHE A 181 -1.95 -7.37 4.41
CA PHE A 181 -2.72 -7.70 3.21
C PHE A 181 -3.43 -9.07 3.30
N VAL A 182 -2.78 -10.08 3.85
CA VAL A 182 -3.38 -11.41 4.03
C VAL A 182 -4.50 -11.38 5.07
N VAL A 183 -4.31 -10.66 6.19
CA VAL A 183 -5.32 -10.52 7.23
C VAL A 183 -6.52 -9.72 6.74
N ASP A 184 -6.31 -8.62 6.01
CA ASP A 184 -7.38 -7.81 5.43
C ASP A 184 -8.27 -8.61 4.47
N ARG A 185 -7.71 -9.60 3.76
CA ARG A 185 -8.51 -10.55 2.98
C ARG A 185 -9.46 -11.38 3.85
N GLY A 186 -9.04 -11.71 5.08
CA GLY A 186 -9.90 -12.37 6.06
C GLY A 186 -10.94 -11.44 6.69
N LEU A 187 -10.67 -10.14 6.78
CA LEU A 187 -11.59 -9.12 7.29
C LEU A 187 -12.58 -8.64 6.21
N ASP A 188 -12.28 -8.85 4.93
CA ASP A 188 -13.13 -8.41 3.82
C ASP A 188 -14.34 -9.34 3.63
N PRO A 189 -15.59 -8.86 3.87
CA PRO A 189 -16.79 -9.66 3.68
C PRO A 189 -16.95 -10.23 2.27
N LEU A 190 -16.42 -9.54 1.26
CA LEU A 190 -16.51 -9.97 -0.14
C LEU A 190 -15.67 -11.22 -0.42
N THR A 191 -14.64 -11.48 0.37
CA THR A 191 -13.88 -12.74 0.30
C THR A 191 -14.80 -13.95 0.51
N TYR A 192 -15.79 -13.82 1.38
CA TYR A 192 -16.74 -14.91 1.71
C TYR A 192 -17.88 -15.04 0.71
N VAL A 193 -18.23 -13.96 0.01
CA VAL A 193 -19.20 -13.99 -1.11
C VAL A 193 -18.67 -14.86 -2.24
N GLY A 194 -17.36 -14.81 -2.52
CA GLY A 194 -16.70 -15.63 -3.55
C GLY A 194 -16.60 -17.12 -3.22
N TRP A 195 -17.05 -17.59 -2.05
CA TRP A 195 -17.00 -19.01 -1.66
C TRP A 195 -18.16 -19.86 -2.25
N GLY A 196 -19.16 -19.22 -2.86
CA GLY A 196 -20.19 -19.87 -3.64
C GLY A 196 -19.75 -20.12 -5.08
N ASP A 197 -20.15 -21.23 -5.68
CA ASP A 197 -19.75 -21.62 -7.05
C ASP A 197 -20.14 -20.58 -8.11
N ASP A 198 -21.13 -19.73 -7.84
CA ASP A 198 -21.67 -18.74 -8.79
C ASP A 198 -20.98 -17.36 -8.70
N TYR A 199 -20.23 -17.04 -7.65
CA TYR A 199 -19.72 -15.69 -7.36
C TYR A 199 -18.20 -15.61 -7.16
N GLU A 200 -17.44 -16.65 -7.49
CA GLU A 200 -15.97 -16.68 -7.37
C GLU A 200 -15.25 -15.55 -8.14
N TRP A 201 -15.90 -15.04 -9.18
CA TRP A 201 -15.39 -13.95 -10.01
C TRP A 201 -15.43 -12.55 -9.34
N VAL A 202 -16.28 -12.36 -8.32
CA VAL A 202 -16.51 -11.03 -7.70
C VAL A 202 -15.23 -10.47 -7.05
N PRO A 203 -14.52 -11.18 -6.15
CA PRO A 203 -13.28 -10.66 -5.57
C PRO A 203 -12.18 -10.41 -6.60
N LEU A 204 -12.09 -11.27 -7.62
CA LEU A 204 -11.12 -11.11 -8.71
C LEU A 204 -11.43 -9.87 -9.55
N THR A 205 -12.67 -9.69 -9.96
CA THR A 205 -13.09 -8.52 -10.75
C THR A 205 -12.84 -7.24 -9.99
N ARG A 206 -13.20 -7.18 -8.69
CA ARG A 206 -12.89 -6.03 -7.84
C ARG A 206 -11.38 -5.73 -7.82
N ALA A 207 -10.54 -6.74 -7.65
CA ALA A 207 -9.09 -6.56 -7.63
C ALA A 207 -8.57 -6.03 -8.97
N VAL A 208 -9.03 -6.60 -10.09
CA VAL A 208 -8.63 -6.17 -11.44
C VAL A 208 -9.06 -4.74 -11.72
N VAL A 209 -10.32 -4.39 -11.43
CA VAL A 209 -10.83 -3.01 -11.63
C VAL A 209 -10.07 -2.02 -10.76
N ASN A 210 -9.77 -2.36 -9.51
CA ASN A 210 -8.97 -1.49 -8.62
C ASN A 210 -7.57 -1.24 -9.17
N VAL A 211 -6.88 -2.27 -9.68
CA VAL A 211 -5.55 -2.13 -10.28
C VAL A 211 -5.59 -1.26 -11.53
N ILE A 212 -6.59 -1.44 -12.41
CA ILE A 212 -6.76 -0.63 -13.62
C ILE A 212 -7.03 0.84 -13.26
N ASP A 213 -7.97 1.11 -12.33
CA ASP A 213 -8.31 2.45 -11.89
C ASP A 213 -7.10 3.13 -11.21
N LEU A 214 -6.38 2.42 -10.35
CA LEU A 214 -5.17 2.92 -9.71
C LEU A 214 -4.09 3.27 -10.76
N ARG A 215 -3.85 2.38 -11.73
CA ARG A 215 -2.86 2.64 -12.78
C ARG A 215 -3.27 3.80 -13.68
N ALA A 216 -4.55 3.87 -14.03
CA ALA A 216 -5.11 4.95 -14.86
C ALA A 216 -4.89 6.34 -14.21
N ARG A 217 -5.09 6.46 -12.90
CA ARG A 217 -4.89 7.71 -12.16
C ARG A 217 -3.42 8.13 -12.02
N ASN A 218 -2.50 7.17 -12.06
CA ASN A 218 -1.08 7.41 -11.80
C ASN A 218 -0.23 7.34 -13.07
N ILE A 219 -0.81 7.36 -14.29
CA ILE A 219 -0.04 7.29 -15.53
C ILE A 219 1.03 8.39 -15.57
N GLU A 220 0.60 9.64 -15.45
CA GLU A 220 1.49 10.80 -15.57
C GLU A 220 2.53 10.84 -14.45
N THR A 221 2.13 10.51 -13.24
CA THR A 221 3.03 10.51 -12.07
C THR A 221 4.11 9.45 -12.21
N LEU A 222 3.74 8.22 -12.59
CA LEU A 222 4.70 7.14 -12.77
C LEU A 222 5.62 7.40 -13.96
N ASP A 223 5.10 7.90 -15.08
CA ASP A 223 5.90 8.30 -16.25
C ASP A 223 6.91 9.43 -15.89
N GLU A 224 6.50 10.38 -15.06
CA GLU A 224 7.40 11.46 -14.61
C GLU A 224 8.50 10.92 -13.68
N ILE A 225 8.15 10.06 -12.73
CA ILE A 225 9.13 9.42 -11.83
C ILE A 225 10.12 8.57 -12.64
N GLU A 226 9.64 7.74 -13.57
CA GLU A 226 10.49 6.95 -14.44
C GLU A 226 11.45 7.82 -15.23
N ARG A 227 10.95 8.87 -15.86
CA ARG A 227 11.73 9.79 -16.70
C ARG A 227 12.78 10.59 -15.94
N THR A 228 12.50 10.96 -14.68
CA THR A 228 13.37 11.84 -13.87
C THR A 228 14.28 11.08 -12.93
N SER A 229 14.03 9.82 -12.68
CA SER A 229 14.81 8.99 -11.76
C SER A 229 16.12 8.53 -12.39
N VAL A 230 17.19 8.57 -11.61
CA VAL A 230 18.46 7.91 -11.96
C VAL A 230 18.33 6.39 -11.80
N ASP A 231 17.59 5.95 -10.79
CA ASP A 231 17.25 4.56 -10.51
C ASP A 231 15.75 4.47 -10.19
N TYR A 232 14.96 3.98 -11.15
CA TYR A 232 13.51 3.91 -11.01
C TYR A 232 13.06 2.97 -9.90
N TYR A 233 13.70 1.80 -9.78
CA TYR A 233 13.43 0.86 -8.69
C TYR A 233 13.65 1.49 -7.31
N ALA A 234 14.79 2.15 -7.10
CA ALA A 234 15.11 2.82 -5.84
C ALA A 234 14.11 3.94 -5.52
N SER A 235 13.67 4.68 -6.55
CA SER A 235 12.66 5.74 -6.41
C SER A 235 11.30 5.18 -5.98
N ILE A 236 10.83 4.12 -6.61
CA ILE A 236 9.57 3.44 -6.22
C ILE A 236 9.66 2.89 -4.80
N ARG A 237 10.79 2.26 -4.42
CA ARG A 237 11.01 1.78 -3.05
C ARG A 237 10.96 2.91 -2.04
N SER A 238 11.61 4.03 -2.34
CA SER A 238 11.62 5.22 -1.47
C SER A 238 10.21 5.82 -1.30
N LEU A 239 9.47 5.98 -2.38
CA LEU A 239 8.09 6.47 -2.36
C LEU A 239 7.16 5.56 -1.57
N TYR A 240 7.30 4.24 -1.75
CA TYR A 240 6.53 3.28 -0.96
C TYR A 240 6.77 3.48 0.54
N ARG A 241 8.04 3.58 0.97
CA ARG A 241 8.38 3.78 2.39
C ARG A 241 7.83 5.09 2.93
N GLN A 242 7.95 6.18 2.17
CA GLN A 242 7.44 7.48 2.57
C GLN A 242 5.91 7.45 2.71
N SER A 243 5.21 6.92 1.70
CA SER A 243 3.75 6.84 1.73
C SER A 243 3.24 5.95 2.87
N ARG A 244 3.94 4.85 3.18
CA ARG A 244 3.60 4.00 4.33
C ARG A 244 3.82 4.70 5.66
N ALA A 245 4.95 5.41 5.79
CA ALA A 245 5.22 6.19 7.00
C ALA A 245 4.17 7.29 7.21
N ASP A 246 3.71 7.95 6.14
CA ASP A 246 2.66 8.96 6.21
C ASP A 246 1.29 8.36 6.55
N ALA A 247 0.95 7.20 5.97
CA ALA A 247 -0.27 6.47 6.28
C ALA A 247 -0.33 6.06 7.76
N ILE A 248 0.75 5.48 8.30
CA ILE A 248 0.85 5.08 9.72
C ILE A 248 0.69 6.27 10.67
N ARG A 249 1.12 7.46 10.27
CA ARG A 249 0.96 8.69 11.07
C ARG A 249 -0.42 9.33 10.93
N ASN A 250 -1.29 8.78 10.14
CA ASN A 250 -2.63 9.36 9.89
C ASN A 250 -2.58 10.83 9.40
N GLY A 251 -1.59 11.15 8.56
CA GLY A 251 -1.38 12.49 8.02
C GLY A 251 -0.79 13.50 9.03
N GLN A 252 -0.36 13.05 10.21
CA GLN A 252 0.35 13.92 11.14
C GLN A 252 1.74 14.27 10.60
N PRO A 253 2.24 15.51 10.85
CA PRO A 253 3.57 15.91 10.42
C PRO A 253 4.65 14.97 10.95
N SER A 254 5.71 14.77 10.15
CA SER A 254 6.87 14.02 10.62
C SER A 254 7.53 14.73 11.80
N PRO A 255 7.86 14.04 12.90
CA PRO A 255 8.56 14.66 14.04
C PRO A 255 9.95 15.19 13.67
N ASP A 256 10.52 14.77 12.54
CA ASP A 256 11.84 15.20 12.06
C ASP A 256 11.79 16.47 11.20
N LEU A 257 10.59 17.00 10.89
CA LEU A 257 10.48 18.28 10.19
C LEU A 257 10.61 19.43 11.21
N PRO A 258 11.54 20.39 10.99
CA PRO A 258 11.62 21.58 11.85
C PRO A 258 10.31 22.35 11.77
N ASP A 259 9.77 22.75 12.92
CA ASP A 259 8.57 23.59 13.02
C ASP A 259 8.85 24.99 12.42
N PHE A 260 8.52 25.17 11.18
CA PHE A 260 8.61 26.48 10.52
C PHE A 260 7.50 27.46 10.95
N GLU A 261 6.45 26.96 11.64
CA GLU A 261 5.30 27.81 12.06
C GLU A 261 5.49 28.54 13.38
N SER A 262 6.49 28.21 14.20
CA SER A 262 6.66 28.87 15.52
C SER A 262 7.56 30.11 15.51
N GLY A 263 8.08 30.53 14.34
CA GLY A 263 9.06 31.63 14.22
C GLY A 263 8.48 33.02 13.87
N GLY A 264 7.18 33.19 13.76
CA GLY A 264 6.53 34.41 13.25
C GLY A 264 5.97 35.38 14.28
N GLY A 265 6.47 35.40 15.51
CA GLY A 265 6.18 36.44 16.48
C GLY A 265 7.04 37.69 16.24
N VAL A 266 6.72 38.50 15.24
CA VAL A 266 7.27 39.88 15.16
C VAL A 266 6.60 40.71 16.25
N THR A 267 7.31 40.90 17.35
CA THR A 267 6.97 41.95 18.34
C THR A 267 7.41 43.28 17.75
N THR A 268 6.45 44.09 17.38
CA THR A 268 6.60 45.54 17.22
C THR A 268 6.37 46.24 18.54
#